data_4f10e14beb9a4a54f82cb4d6ee09d8bb
#
_entry.id   4f10e14beb9a4a54f82cb4d6ee09d8bb
#
_cell.length_a   1.000
_cell.length_b   1.000
_cell.length_c   1.000
_cell.angle_alpha   90.00
_cell.angle_beta   90.00
_cell.angle_gamma   90.00
#
_symmetry.space_group_name_H-M   'P 1'
#
loop_
_entity.id
_entity.type
_entity.pdbx_description
1 polymer ?
#
loop_
_entity_poly.entity_id
_entity_poly.type
_entity_poly.pdbx_seq_one_letter_code
_entity_poly.pdbx_strand_id
1 'polypeptide(L)'
;MIFGKYINRYYLRHAPALLLGILALLMVDYIQLLVPQLYRLVINGVNLGQVVVRGETMPFTKEVLFQHICLPMIWIVLFMVVGRFLWRICFFGTSIRVQADLREKMFDHSRRLSQQYYQVNKVGNLMSLYTNDLDTIQECFGDGILMFFDALVLGLLALYRMWCMDRRMTMLALIPAAFMFAIGTVMGKTMTKTWEKRQQAFSDLSDFAQENFSGIAVIKAFVKELKELIAFRKLNKDNEEVNVKYTRISVLLEVMVTFFVESVICVILGYGGYLVYKGDFNAGQLVGCRFRSY
;
A
#
# COMPACT_ATOMS: atom_id res chain seq x y z
N MET A 1 -3.11 -1.03 16.66
CA MET A 1 -4.08 -1.86 17.40
C MET A 1 -4.45 -3.17 16.65
N ILE A 2 -3.50 -3.78 15.97
CA ILE A 2 -3.72 -5.02 15.20
C ILE A 2 -3.81 -6.24 16.14
N PHE A 3 -3.32 -6.14 17.37
CA PHE A 3 -3.31 -7.19 18.38
C PHE A 3 -4.20 -6.81 19.56
N GLY A 4 -5.42 -7.37 19.61
CA GLY A 4 -6.35 -7.25 20.73
C GLY A 4 -6.81 -8.63 21.20
N LYS A 5 -7.14 -8.77 22.49
CA LYS A 5 -7.55 -10.04 23.11
C LYS A 5 -8.66 -10.77 22.34
N TYR A 6 -9.57 -10.03 21.72
CA TYR A 6 -10.68 -10.58 20.93
C TYR A 6 -10.24 -10.98 19.52
N ILE A 7 -9.35 -10.20 18.89
CA ILE A 7 -8.91 -10.38 17.51
C ILE A 7 -7.90 -11.54 17.41
N ASN A 8 -7.02 -11.72 18.40
CA ASN A 8 -6.05 -12.81 18.42
C ASN A 8 -6.67 -14.21 18.27
N ARG A 9 -7.88 -14.40 18.76
CA ARG A 9 -8.61 -15.68 18.60
C ARG A 9 -8.92 -15.97 17.13
N TYR A 10 -9.19 -14.96 16.32
CA TYR A 10 -9.46 -15.13 14.88
C TYR A 10 -8.19 -15.41 14.11
N TYR A 11 -7.09 -14.75 14.47
CA TYR A 11 -5.77 -15.08 13.91
C TYR A 11 -5.40 -16.54 14.14
N LEU A 12 -5.58 -17.04 15.35
CA LEU A 12 -5.29 -18.43 15.67
C LEU A 12 -6.21 -19.43 14.96
N ARG A 13 -7.49 -19.09 14.83
CA ARG A 13 -8.47 -19.96 14.15
C ARG A 13 -8.16 -20.09 12.65
N HIS A 14 -7.73 -19.01 12.00
CA HIS A 14 -7.43 -18.98 10.58
C HIS A 14 -5.92 -19.00 10.28
N ALA A 15 -5.09 -19.29 11.29
CA ALA A 15 -3.63 -19.35 11.16
C ALA A 15 -3.14 -20.24 10.00
N PRO A 16 -3.67 -21.45 9.76
CA PRO A 16 -3.17 -22.27 8.66
C PRO A 16 -3.38 -21.63 7.29
N ALA A 17 -4.51 -20.96 7.06
CA ALA A 17 -4.77 -20.26 5.80
C ALA A 17 -3.87 -19.02 5.65
N LEU A 18 -3.69 -18.26 6.73
CA LEU A 18 -2.81 -17.08 6.73
C LEU A 18 -1.34 -17.48 6.53
N LEU A 19 -0.86 -18.54 7.18
CA LEU A 19 0.49 -19.04 7.00
C LEU A 19 0.72 -19.52 5.58
N LEU A 20 -0.22 -20.24 5.00
CA LEU A 20 -0.15 -20.67 3.59
C LEU A 20 -0.13 -19.46 2.65
N GLY A 21 -0.93 -18.43 2.93
CA GLY A 21 -0.92 -17.17 2.20
C GLY A 21 0.44 -16.45 2.29
N ILE A 22 1.04 -16.37 3.49
CA ILE A 22 2.36 -15.78 3.71
C ILE A 22 3.45 -16.59 2.98
N LEU A 23 3.41 -17.92 3.04
CA LEU A 23 4.36 -18.76 2.32
C LEU A 23 4.25 -18.57 0.80
N ALA A 24 3.04 -18.49 0.27
CA ALA A 24 2.81 -18.22 -1.15
C ALA A 24 3.32 -16.83 -1.55
N LEU A 25 3.13 -15.82 -0.70
CA LEU A 25 3.65 -14.46 -0.89
C LEU A 25 5.19 -14.49 -0.93
N LEU A 26 5.84 -15.08 0.07
CA LEU A 26 7.29 -15.24 0.14
C LEU A 26 7.86 -15.92 -1.11
N MET A 27 7.19 -16.96 -1.59
CA MET A 27 7.57 -17.66 -2.81
C MET A 27 7.48 -16.74 -4.03
N VAL A 28 6.39 -15.97 -4.16
CA VAL A 28 6.21 -15.03 -5.28
C VAL A 28 7.28 -13.94 -5.23
N ASP A 29 7.54 -13.35 -4.07
CA ASP A 29 8.56 -12.30 -3.89
C ASP A 29 9.95 -12.82 -4.23
N TYR A 30 10.28 -14.04 -3.78
CA TYR A 30 11.56 -14.67 -4.13
C TYR A 30 11.70 -14.91 -5.64
N ILE A 31 10.65 -15.43 -6.29
CA ILE A 31 10.63 -15.65 -7.74
C ILE A 31 10.73 -14.33 -8.50
N GLN A 32 10.04 -13.29 -8.03
CA GLN A 32 10.11 -11.95 -8.62
C GLN A 32 11.53 -11.38 -8.61
N LEU A 33 12.34 -11.73 -7.61
CA LEU A 33 13.75 -11.35 -7.55
C LEU A 33 14.65 -12.10 -8.54
N LEU A 34 14.17 -13.16 -9.18
CA LEU A 34 14.91 -13.87 -10.25
C LEU A 34 14.76 -13.19 -11.61
N VAL A 35 13.67 -12.44 -11.83
CA VAL A 35 13.40 -11.77 -13.12
C VAL A 35 14.54 -10.83 -13.54
N PRO A 36 15.08 -9.95 -12.68
CA PRO A 36 16.23 -9.10 -13.04
C PRO A 36 17.48 -9.87 -13.44
N GLN A 37 17.66 -11.10 -12.95
CA GLN A 37 18.80 -11.94 -13.34
C GLN A 37 18.69 -12.41 -14.80
N LEU A 38 17.47 -12.71 -15.25
CA LEU A 38 17.21 -13.05 -16.66
C LEU A 38 17.43 -11.84 -17.57
N TYR A 39 16.99 -10.66 -17.16
CA TYR A 39 17.28 -9.41 -17.91
C TYR A 39 18.79 -9.17 -18.04
N ARG A 40 19.54 -9.39 -16.95
CA ARG A 40 21.02 -9.31 -16.97
C ARG A 40 21.63 -10.26 -18.01
N LEU A 41 21.13 -11.50 -18.10
CA LEU A 41 21.62 -12.48 -19.09
C LEU A 41 21.36 -12.01 -20.53
N VAL A 42 20.17 -11.45 -20.79
CA VAL A 42 19.83 -10.90 -22.11
C VAL A 42 20.76 -9.75 -22.49
N ILE A 43 20.91 -8.75 -21.60
CA ILE A 43 21.72 -7.55 -21.86
C ILE A 43 23.18 -7.92 -22.08
N ASN A 44 23.73 -8.82 -21.25
CA ASN A 44 25.11 -9.29 -21.42
C ASN A 44 25.25 -10.09 -22.71
N GLY A 45 24.28 -10.92 -23.06
CA GLY A 45 24.29 -11.70 -24.31
C GLY A 45 24.29 -10.81 -25.55
N VAL A 46 23.48 -9.74 -25.54
CA VAL A 46 23.44 -8.79 -26.66
C VAL A 46 24.73 -7.96 -26.75
N ASN A 47 25.30 -7.52 -25.62
CA ASN A 47 26.48 -6.65 -25.61
C ASN A 47 27.80 -7.42 -25.85
N LEU A 48 27.92 -8.62 -25.31
CA LEU A 48 29.17 -9.39 -25.32
C LEU A 48 29.17 -10.56 -26.35
N GLY A 49 28.02 -10.84 -26.96
CA GLY A 49 27.85 -11.99 -27.84
C GLY A 49 27.96 -13.34 -27.15
N GLN A 50 28.13 -13.35 -25.82
CA GLN A 50 28.32 -14.53 -24.98
C GLN A 50 27.52 -14.41 -23.70
N VAL A 51 26.99 -15.52 -23.19
CA VAL A 51 26.20 -15.58 -21.93
C VAL A 51 26.87 -16.60 -21.01
N VAL A 52 27.08 -16.21 -19.77
CA VAL A 52 27.55 -17.10 -18.70
C VAL A 52 26.35 -17.73 -18.02
N VAL A 53 26.07 -19.00 -18.31
CA VAL A 53 25.01 -19.77 -17.65
C VAL A 53 25.67 -20.87 -16.82
N ARG A 54 25.41 -20.85 -15.50
CA ARG A 54 25.97 -21.83 -14.53
C ARG A 54 27.50 -21.97 -14.56
N GLY A 55 28.22 -20.92 -14.94
CA GLY A 55 29.69 -20.93 -14.99
C GLY A 55 30.30 -21.31 -16.35
N GLU A 56 29.51 -21.71 -17.32
CA GLU A 56 29.95 -21.97 -18.69
C GLU A 56 29.64 -20.79 -19.60
N THR A 57 30.62 -20.38 -20.41
CA THR A 57 30.46 -19.33 -21.42
C THR A 57 29.92 -19.93 -22.69
N MET A 58 28.70 -19.61 -23.06
CA MET A 58 28.04 -20.06 -24.29
C MET A 58 27.88 -18.92 -25.27
N PRO A 59 28.02 -19.15 -26.59
CA PRO A 59 27.70 -18.11 -27.58
C PRO A 59 26.21 -17.78 -27.55
N PHE A 60 25.86 -16.48 -27.67
CA PHE A 60 24.48 -16.03 -27.66
C PHE A 60 23.76 -16.41 -28.96
N THR A 61 23.25 -17.66 -29.02
CA THR A 61 22.48 -18.19 -30.13
C THR A 61 20.98 -18.19 -29.83
N LYS A 62 20.15 -18.32 -30.88
CA LYS A 62 18.68 -18.39 -30.73
C LYS A 62 18.24 -19.55 -29.81
N GLU A 63 18.97 -20.67 -29.86
CA GLU A 63 18.69 -21.85 -29.04
C GLU A 63 18.96 -21.58 -27.54
N VAL A 64 20.11 -20.95 -27.25
CA VAL A 64 20.48 -20.56 -25.89
C VAL A 64 19.49 -19.51 -25.33
N LEU A 65 19.07 -18.56 -26.15
CA LEU A 65 18.03 -17.59 -25.76
C LEU A 65 16.73 -18.31 -25.37
N PHE A 66 16.27 -19.25 -26.21
CA PHE A 66 15.01 -19.93 -25.98
C PHE A 66 15.07 -20.86 -24.75
N GLN A 67 16.10 -21.72 -24.65
CA GLN A 67 16.21 -22.73 -23.60
C GLN A 67 16.57 -22.14 -22.22
N HIS A 68 17.46 -21.14 -22.17
CA HIS A 68 17.99 -20.64 -20.89
C HIS A 68 17.36 -19.30 -20.44
N ILE A 69 16.61 -18.63 -21.29
CA ILE A 69 15.98 -17.34 -20.96
C ILE A 69 14.46 -17.42 -21.13
N CYS A 70 13.96 -17.75 -22.33
CA CYS A 70 12.52 -17.73 -22.59
C CYS A 70 11.77 -18.82 -21.82
N LEU A 71 12.26 -20.04 -21.81
CA LEU A 71 11.61 -21.15 -21.13
C LEU A 71 11.57 -20.97 -19.60
N PRO A 72 12.67 -20.62 -18.90
CA PRO A 72 12.62 -20.26 -17.48
C PRO A 72 11.71 -19.08 -17.18
N MET A 73 11.66 -18.06 -18.08
CA MET A 73 10.79 -16.91 -17.90
C MET A 73 9.30 -17.28 -17.95
N ILE A 74 8.91 -18.19 -18.86
CA ILE A 74 7.55 -18.73 -18.93
C ILE A 74 7.19 -19.46 -17.63
N TRP A 75 8.08 -20.30 -17.12
CA TRP A 75 7.86 -20.99 -15.85
C TRP A 75 7.76 -20.03 -14.68
N ILE A 76 8.61 -19.01 -14.62
CA ILE A 76 8.55 -17.95 -13.60
C ILE A 76 7.21 -17.25 -13.63
N VAL A 77 6.73 -16.83 -14.81
CA VAL A 77 5.42 -16.17 -14.96
C VAL A 77 4.30 -17.08 -14.52
N LEU A 78 4.32 -18.36 -14.93
CA LEU A 78 3.30 -19.33 -14.53
C LEU A 78 3.23 -19.50 -13.00
N PHE A 79 4.39 -19.71 -12.36
CA PHE A 79 4.47 -19.82 -10.89
C PHE A 79 4.05 -18.55 -10.18
N MET A 80 4.40 -17.37 -10.72
CA MET A 80 3.96 -16.09 -10.16
C MET A 80 2.43 -15.93 -10.25
N VAL A 81 1.81 -16.33 -11.38
CA VAL A 81 0.35 -16.24 -11.53
C VAL A 81 -0.33 -17.16 -10.53
N VAL A 82 0.09 -18.42 -10.43
CA VAL A 82 -0.48 -19.39 -9.49
C VAL A 82 -0.27 -18.92 -8.04
N GLY A 83 0.94 -18.48 -7.69
CA GLY A 83 1.25 -17.98 -6.37
C GLY A 83 0.44 -16.76 -5.99
N ARG A 84 0.29 -15.78 -6.92
CA ARG A 84 -0.55 -14.59 -6.71
C ARG A 84 -2.02 -14.92 -6.53
N PHE A 85 -2.51 -15.92 -7.24
CA PHE A 85 -3.89 -16.39 -7.06
C PHE A 85 -4.08 -17.06 -5.71
N LEU A 86 -3.12 -17.90 -5.31
CA LEU A 86 -3.17 -18.66 -4.06
C LEU A 86 -3.17 -17.73 -2.83
N TRP A 87 -2.23 -16.79 -2.73
CA TRP A 87 -2.20 -15.89 -1.57
C TRP A 87 -3.44 -14.98 -1.52
N ARG A 88 -3.98 -14.54 -2.67
CA ARG A 88 -5.20 -13.75 -2.72
C ARG A 88 -6.38 -14.52 -2.12
N ILE A 89 -6.58 -15.76 -2.51
CA ILE A 89 -7.65 -16.60 -1.94
C ILE A 89 -7.44 -16.78 -0.44
N CYS A 90 -6.21 -16.99 0.01
CA CYS A 90 -5.91 -17.18 1.43
C CYS A 90 -6.21 -15.93 2.26
N PHE A 91 -5.73 -14.76 1.85
CA PHE A 91 -5.94 -13.52 2.61
C PHE A 91 -7.38 -13.01 2.51
N PHE A 92 -7.90 -12.81 1.30
CA PHE A 92 -9.27 -12.30 1.12
C PHE A 92 -10.32 -13.32 1.57
N GLY A 93 -10.13 -14.61 1.32
CA GLY A 93 -11.02 -15.64 1.82
C GLY A 93 -11.05 -15.69 3.35
N THR A 94 -9.93 -15.45 4.02
CA THR A 94 -9.88 -15.36 5.49
C THR A 94 -10.53 -14.09 6.00
N SER A 95 -10.30 -12.94 5.38
CA SER A 95 -10.89 -11.65 5.79
C SER A 95 -12.42 -11.68 5.73
N ILE A 96 -12.98 -12.25 4.66
CA ILE A 96 -14.44 -12.42 4.50
C ILE A 96 -15.01 -13.37 5.59
N ARG A 97 -14.31 -14.46 5.90
CA ARG A 97 -14.76 -15.40 6.96
C ARG A 97 -14.73 -14.74 8.34
N VAL A 98 -13.67 -13.96 8.62
CA VAL A 98 -13.57 -13.20 9.88
C VAL A 98 -14.70 -12.18 9.98
N GLN A 99 -15.01 -11.46 8.90
CA GLN A 99 -16.12 -10.52 8.85
C GLN A 99 -17.45 -11.21 9.12
N ALA A 100 -17.71 -12.37 8.49
CA ALA A 100 -18.94 -13.14 8.70
C ALA A 100 -19.07 -13.63 10.15
N ASP A 101 -18.01 -14.21 10.71
CA ASP A 101 -17.97 -14.65 12.11
C ASP A 101 -18.22 -13.48 13.10
N LEU A 102 -17.65 -12.30 12.81
CA LEU A 102 -17.88 -11.11 13.64
C LEU A 102 -19.31 -10.60 13.51
N ARG A 103 -19.86 -10.56 12.31
CA ARG A 103 -21.24 -10.15 12.06
C ARG A 103 -22.23 -11.02 12.82
N GLU A 104 -22.04 -12.33 12.78
CA GLU A 104 -22.88 -13.29 13.53
C GLU A 104 -22.81 -13.04 15.04
N LYS A 105 -21.60 -12.86 15.59
CA LYS A 105 -21.42 -12.57 17.02
C LYS A 105 -22.01 -11.23 17.45
N MET A 106 -21.84 -10.21 16.62
CA MET A 106 -22.42 -8.89 16.88
C MET A 106 -23.94 -9.01 16.91
N PHE A 107 -24.53 -9.77 15.98
CA PHE A 107 -25.97 -9.97 15.95
C PHE A 107 -26.47 -10.73 17.19
N ASP A 108 -25.79 -11.83 17.55
CA ASP A 108 -26.14 -12.58 18.77
C ASP A 108 -26.04 -11.72 20.03
N HIS A 109 -24.99 -10.87 20.12
CA HIS A 109 -24.85 -9.93 21.24
C HIS A 109 -25.95 -8.86 21.23
N SER A 110 -26.21 -8.24 20.08
CA SER A 110 -27.24 -7.20 19.94
C SER A 110 -28.62 -7.73 20.35
N ARG A 111 -28.96 -8.95 19.96
CA ARG A 111 -30.24 -9.59 20.34
C ARG A 111 -30.43 -9.73 21.85
N ARG A 112 -29.35 -9.74 22.63
CA ARG A 112 -29.39 -9.91 24.11
C ARG A 112 -29.38 -8.57 24.86
N LEU A 113 -29.23 -7.44 24.14
CA LEU A 113 -29.22 -6.11 24.77
C LEU A 113 -30.62 -5.70 25.22
N SER A 114 -30.68 -4.84 26.26
CA SER A 114 -31.95 -4.35 26.80
C SER A 114 -32.64 -3.36 25.86
N GLN A 115 -33.96 -3.25 26.01
CA GLN A 115 -34.75 -2.26 25.25
C GLN A 115 -34.28 -0.82 25.50
N GLN A 116 -33.83 -0.51 26.72
CA GLN A 116 -33.28 0.79 27.07
C GLN A 116 -32.07 1.18 26.25
N TYR A 117 -31.22 0.20 25.92
CA TYR A 117 -30.05 0.42 25.04
C TYR A 117 -30.49 0.95 23.65
N TYR A 118 -31.55 0.39 23.07
CA TYR A 118 -32.06 0.78 21.77
C TYR A 118 -32.82 2.11 21.77
N GLN A 119 -33.32 2.54 22.93
CA GLN A 119 -33.94 3.88 23.10
C GLN A 119 -32.88 4.99 23.09
N VAL A 120 -31.68 4.71 23.62
CA VAL A 120 -30.57 5.68 23.69
C VAL A 120 -29.74 5.66 22.39
N ASN A 121 -29.51 4.48 21.84
CA ASN A 121 -28.68 4.30 20.64
C ASN A 121 -29.53 4.18 19.39
N LYS A 122 -29.40 5.18 18.51
CA LYS A 122 -30.14 5.17 17.23
C LYS A 122 -29.79 3.93 16.39
N VAL A 123 -30.78 3.28 15.82
CA VAL A 123 -30.61 2.08 14.95
C VAL A 123 -29.62 2.35 13.80
N GLY A 124 -29.62 3.58 13.25
CA GLY A 124 -28.69 3.97 12.20
C GLY A 124 -27.23 3.85 12.61
N ASN A 125 -26.87 4.23 13.86
CA ASN A 125 -25.51 4.09 14.36
C ASN A 125 -25.11 2.61 14.52
N LEU A 126 -26.05 1.77 14.97
CA LEU A 126 -25.83 0.34 15.07
C LEU A 126 -25.62 -0.29 13.69
N MET A 127 -26.41 0.13 12.70
CA MET A 127 -26.22 -0.35 11.33
C MET A 127 -24.87 0.05 10.73
N SER A 128 -24.34 1.22 11.09
CA SER A 128 -22.97 1.63 10.68
C SER A 128 -21.89 0.65 11.20
N LEU A 129 -22.05 0.12 12.42
CA LEU A 129 -21.14 -0.92 12.96
C LEU A 129 -21.18 -2.21 12.14
N TYR A 130 -22.37 -2.60 11.62
CA TYR A 130 -22.56 -3.79 10.81
C TYR A 130 -22.11 -3.67 9.35
N THR A 131 -21.93 -2.44 8.87
CA THR A 131 -21.46 -2.11 7.52
C THR A 131 -20.03 -1.56 7.57
N ASN A 132 -19.87 -0.26 7.76
CA ASN A 132 -18.60 0.45 7.61
C ASN A 132 -17.49 -0.08 8.52
N ASP A 133 -17.78 -0.33 9.80
CA ASP A 133 -16.76 -0.77 10.75
C ASP A 133 -16.33 -2.23 10.48
N LEU A 134 -17.29 -3.10 10.12
CA LEU A 134 -16.97 -4.47 9.73
C LEU A 134 -16.21 -4.54 8.41
N ASP A 135 -16.51 -3.67 7.44
CA ASP A 135 -15.79 -3.58 6.18
C ASP A 135 -14.35 -3.10 6.43
N THR A 136 -14.15 -2.11 7.31
CA THR A 136 -12.81 -1.66 7.74
C THR A 136 -12.01 -2.79 8.40
N ILE A 137 -12.66 -3.63 9.23
CA ILE A 137 -12.00 -4.80 9.83
C ILE A 137 -11.63 -5.82 8.74
N GLN A 138 -12.52 -6.07 7.78
CA GLN A 138 -12.25 -6.97 6.66
C GLN A 138 -11.04 -6.49 5.85
N GLU A 139 -10.98 -5.21 5.49
CA GLU A 139 -9.84 -4.61 4.79
C GLU A 139 -8.55 -4.74 5.59
N CYS A 140 -8.59 -4.53 6.90
CA CYS A 140 -7.43 -4.69 7.78
C CYS A 140 -6.89 -6.14 7.75
N PHE A 141 -7.77 -7.15 7.78
CA PHE A 141 -7.39 -8.57 7.72
C PHE A 141 -6.98 -9.03 6.32
N GLY A 142 -7.51 -8.42 5.27
CA GLY A 142 -7.14 -8.69 3.88
C GLY A 142 -5.91 -7.89 3.46
N ASP A 143 -6.16 -6.66 3.04
CA ASP A 143 -5.14 -5.78 2.47
C ASP A 143 -4.10 -5.31 3.49
N GLY A 144 -4.51 -5.03 4.74
CA GLY A 144 -3.61 -4.51 5.76
C GLY A 144 -2.49 -5.50 6.11
N ILE A 145 -2.83 -6.77 6.37
CA ILE A 145 -1.84 -7.82 6.66
C ILE A 145 -0.96 -8.06 5.44
N LEU A 146 -1.57 -8.14 4.26
CA LEU A 146 -0.86 -8.35 3.01
C LEU A 146 0.17 -7.27 2.77
N MET A 147 -0.23 -5.98 2.76
CA MET A 147 0.68 -4.85 2.53
C MET A 147 1.82 -4.80 3.54
N PHE A 148 1.55 -5.16 4.80
CA PHE A 148 2.57 -5.20 5.84
C PHE A 148 3.65 -6.25 5.54
N PHE A 149 3.23 -7.48 5.23
CA PHE A 149 4.18 -8.57 4.94
C PHE A 149 4.90 -8.37 3.61
N ASP A 150 4.19 -7.93 2.56
CA ASP A 150 4.76 -7.65 1.24
C ASP A 150 5.85 -6.56 1.34
N ALA A 151 5.54 -5.42 1.94
CA ALA A 151 6.49 -4.33 2.11
C ALA A 151 7.70 -4.74 2.97
N LEU A 152 7.48 -5.50 4.06
CA LEU A 152 8.54 -5.92 4.95
C LEU A 152 9.45 -6.95 4.28
N VAL A 153 8.87 -7.97 3.66
CA VAL A 153 9.63 -9.07 3.05
C VAL A 153 10.36 -8.61 1.80
N LEU A 154 9.64 -7.98 0.87
CA LEU A 154 10.23 -7.47 -0.37
C LEU A 154 11.31 -6.42 -0.07
N GLY A 155 11.04 -5.52 0.88
CA GLY A 155 12.00 -4.50 1.32
C GLY A 155 13.28 -5.10 1.90
N LEU A 156 13.15 -6.04 2.83
CA LEU A 156 14.32 -6.71 3.44
C LEU A 156 15.11 -7.54 2.42
N LEU A 157 14.42 -8.31 1.56
CA LEU A 157 15.07 -9.08 0.53
C LEU A 157 15.78 -8.21 -0.50
N ALA A 158 15.18 -7.10 -0.91
CA ALA A 158 15.79 -6.14 -1.84
C ALA A 158 17.05 -5.51 -1.22
N LEU A 159 16.96 -5.04 0.02
CA LEU A 159 18.11 -4.47 0.75
C LEU A 159 19.24 -5.50 0.91
N TYR A 160 18.91 -6.73 1.31
CA TYR A 160 19.88 -7.81 1.44
C TYR A 160 20.61 -8.09 0.11
N ARG A 161 19.86 -8.15 -0.99
CA ARG A 161 20.45 -8.37 -2.31
C ARG A 161 21.31 -7.20 -2.79
N MET A 162 20.89 -5.96 -2.56
CA MET A 162 21.69 -4.78 -2.88
C MET A 162 22.99 -4.76 -2.06
N TRP A 163 22.90 -5.10 -0.77
CA TRP A 163 24.05 -5.21 0.12
C TRP A 163 25.08 -6.24 -0.35
N CYS A 164 24.61 -7.39 -0.84
CA CYS A 164 25.46 -8.45 -1.40
C CYS A 164 26.11 -8.07 -2.75
N MET A 165 25.50 -7.12 -3.47
CA MET A 165 26.06 -6.65 -4.75
C MET A 165 27.14 -5.59 -4.55
N ASP A 166 26.83 -4.52 -3.85
CA ASP A 166 27.78 -3.48 -3.50
C ASP A 166 27.33 -2.72 -2.24
N ARG A 167 28.18 -2.75 -1.21
CA ARG A 167 27.88 -2.08 0.08
C ARG A 167 27.84 -0.57 -0.03
N ARG A 168 28.73 0.03 -0.85
CA ARG A 168 28.81 1.49 -1.00
C ARG A 168 27.59 2.03 -1.72
N MET A 169 27.17 1.34 -2.77
CA MET A 169 25.96 1.68 -3.52
C MET A 169 24.70 1.60 -2.63
N THR A 170 24.59 0.55 -1.80
CA THR A 170 23.48 0.39 -0.86
C THR A 170 23.46 1.52 0.19
N MET A 171 24.59 1.86 0.77
CA MET A 171 24.69 2.97 1.73
C MET A 171 24.31 4.31 1.10
N LEU A 172 24.76 4.60 -0.12
CA LEU A 172 24.37 5.80 -0.85
C LEU A 172 22.87 5.86 -1.15
N ALA A 173 22.26 4.74 -1.53
CA ALA A 173 20.83 4.65 -1.80
C ALA A 173 19.98 4.76 -0.52
N LEU A 174 20.51 4.39 0.65
CA LEU A 174 19.82 4.53 1.94
C LEU A 174 19.71 5.98 2.41
N ILE A 175 20.58 6.88 1.96
CA ILE A 175 20.54 8.30 2.36
C ILE A 175 19.21 8.97 1.95
N PRO A 176 18.80 8.98 0.66
CA PRO A 176 17.50 9.53 0.26
C PRO A 176 16.32 8.81 0.92
N ALA A 177 16.41 7.47 1.10
CA ALA A 177 15.37 6.70 1.77
C ALA A 177 15.18 7.10 3.24
N ALA A 178 16.26 7.36 3.97
CA ALA A 178 16.20 7.84 5.35
C ALA A 178 15.57 9.25 5.43
N PHE A 179 15.91 10.15 4.50
CA PHE A 179 15.26 11.47 4.40
C PHE A 179 13.77 11.35 4.11
N MET A 180 13.38 10.46 3.18
CA MET A 180 11.97 10.19 2.88
C MET A 180 11.22 9.71 4.11
N PHE A 181 11.79 8.80 4.89
CA PHE A 181 11.18 8.31 6.13
C PHE A 181 11.02 9.43 7.18
N ALA A 182 12.06 10.26 7.38
CA ALA A 182 12.01 11.38 8.30
C ALA A 182 10.94 12.42 7.91
N ILE A 183 10.89 12.80 6.63
CA ILE A 183 9.88 13.72 6.11
C ILE A 183 8.48 13.12 6.23
N GLY A 184 8.29 11.85 5.87
CA GLY A 184 7.03 11.14 5.98
C GLY A 184 6.48 11.14 7.42
N THR A 185 7.34 10.92 8.43
CA THR A 185 6.91 10.95 9.84
C THR A 185 6.54 12.34 10.33
N VAL A 186 7.28 13.38 9.92
CA VAL A 186 7.01 14.78 10.31
C VAL A 186 5.76 15.31 9.60
N MET A 187 5.69 15.14 8.29
CA MET A 187 4.55 15.61 7.51
C MET A 187 3.28 14.79 7.78
N GLY A 188 3.39 13.49 8.07
CA GLY A 188 2.26 12.64 8.43
C GLY A 188 1.49 13.18 9.64
N LYS A 189 2.17 13.63 10.69
CA LYS A 189 1.53 14.26 11.86
C LYS A 189 0.78 15.55 11.51
N THR A 190 1.36 16.37 10.64
CA THR A 190 0.73 17.61 10.17
C THR A 190 -0.49 17.31 9.29
N MET A 191 -0.38 16.30 8.44
CA MET A 191 -1.47 15.84 7.58
C MET A 191 -2.65 15.31 8.37
N THR A 192 -2.43 14.49 9.41
CA THR A 192 -3.49 14.01 10.31
C THR A 192 -4.24 15.18 10.98
N LYS A 193 -3.50 16.14 11.53
CA LYS A 193 -4.13 17.33 12.15
C LYS A 193 -4.94 18.16 11.16
N THR A 194 -4.47 18.29 9.92
CA THR A 194 -5.18 19.06 8.90
C THR A 194 -6.38 18.28 8.36
N TRP A 195 -6.28 16.95 8.30
CA TRP A 195 -7.39 16.07 8.00
C TRP A 195 -8.53 16.19 9.03
N GLU A 196 -8.20 16.16 10.32
CA GLU A 196 -9.18 16.34 11.40
C GLU A 196 -9.93 17.69 11.27
N LYS A 197 -9.20 18.78 10.97
CA LYS A 197 -9.82 20.09 10.72
C LYS A 197 -10.72 20.09 9.48
N ARG A 198 -10.29 19.43 8.41
CA ARG A 198 -11.09 19.26 7.19
C ARG A 198 -12.38 18.50 7.49
N GLN A 199 -12.29 17.41 8.25
CA GLN A 199 -13.44 16.61 8.62
C GLN A 199 -14.42 17.40 9.50
N GLN A 200 -13.90 18.19 10.45
CA GLN A 200 -14.73 19.05 11.28
C GLN A 200 -15.46 20.13 10.45
N ALA A 201 -14.74 20.82 9.58
CA ALA A 201 -15.36 21.85 8.73
C ALA A 201 -16.43 21.27 7.79
N PHE A 202 -16.22 20.04 7.31
CA PHE A 202 -17.25 19.35 6.51
C PHE A 202 -18.45 18.93 7.35
N SER A 203 -18.23 18.47 8.60
CA SER A 203 -19.31 18.13 9.53
C SER A 203 -20.17 19.37 9.84
N ASP A 204 -19.52 20.48 10.20
CA ASP A 204 -20.21 21.73 10.53
C ASP A 204 -21.08 22.23 9.36
N LEU A 205 -20.55 22.13 8.12
CA LEU A 205 -21.28 22.47 6.90
C LEU A 205 -22.48 21.55 6.66
N SER A 206 -22.29 20.24 6.87
CA SER A 206 -23.32 19.22 6.68
C SER A 206 -24.43 19.34 7.73
N ASP A 207 -24.07 19.56 8.98
CA ASP A 207 -25.02 19.75 10.08
C ASP A 207 -25.87 21.01 9.86
N PHE A 208 -25.24 22.10 9.42
CA PHE A 208 -25.96 23.33 9.06
C PHE A 208 -26.93 23.11 7.90
N ALA A 209 -26.49 22.37 6.85
CA ALA A 209 -27.37 22.05 5.73
C ALA A 209 -28.55 21.17 6.16
N GLN A 210 -28.29 20.16 6.98
CA GLN A 210 -29.33 19.27 7.52
C GLN A 210 -30.35 20.01 8.37
N GLU A 211 -29.89 20.92 9.24
CA GLU A 211 -30.75 21.75 10.08
C GLU A 211 -31.65 22.65 9.21
N ASN A 212 -31.08 23.31 8.20
CA ASN A 212 -31.82 24.16 7.27
C ASN A 212 -32.87 23.37 6.48
N PHE A 213 -32.54 22.17 5.96
CA PHE A 213 -33.50 21.35 5.24
C PHE A 213 -34.60 20.81 6.15
N SER A 214 -34.27 20.44 7.38
CA SER A 214 -35.26 19.99 8.36
C SER A 214 -36.18 21.13 8.81
N GLY A 215 -35.67 22.35 8.90
CA GLY A 215 -36.40 23.54 9.28
C GLY A 215 -36.93 24.39 8.12
N ILE A 216 -36.92 23.88 6.88
CA ILE A 216 -37.21 24.68 5.68
C ILE A 216 -38.58 25.37 5.69
N ALA A 217 -39.59 24.74 6.32
CA ALA A 217 -40.93 25.34 6.44
C ALA A 217 -40.89 26.61 7.28
N VAL A 218 -40.09 26.62 8.35
CA VAL A 218 -39.90 27.79 9.24
C VAL A 218 -39.14 28.90 8.51
N ILE A 219 -38.07 28.56 7.83
CA ILE A 219 -37.25 29.49 7.04
C ILE A 219 -38.11 30.21 6.01
N LYS A 220 -38.95 29.46 5.28
CA LYS A 220 -39.88 30.00 4.28
C LYS A 220 -40.99 30.87 4.92
N ALA A 221 -41.57 30.43 6.04
CA ALA A 221 -42.61 31.19 6.73
C ALA A 221 -42.12 32.58 7.20
N PHE A 222 -40.85 32.68 7.59
CA PHE A 222 -40.23 33.92 8.04
C PHE A 222 -39.41 34.65 6.97
N VAL A 223 -39.40 34.18 5.73
CA VAL A 223 -38.67 34.76 4.58
C VAL A 223 -37.19 35.00 4.91
N LYS A 224 -36.52 33.96 5.49
CA LYS A 224 -35.13 34.04 5.95
C LYS A 224 -34.11 33.37 5.01
N GLU A 225 -34.51 32.96 3.80
CA GLU A 225 -33.68 32.21 2.86
C GLU A 225 -32.36 32.93 2.54
N LEU A 226 -32.41 34.28 2.39
CA LEU A 226 -31.19 35.04 2.10
C LEU A 226 -30.22 35.05 3.27
N LYS A 227 -30.72 35.11 4.51
CA LYS A 227 -29.88 35.06 5.71
C LYS A 227 -29.16 33.69 5.84
N GLU A 228 -29.91 32.61 5.66
CA GLU A 228 -29.37 31.27 5.72
C GLU A 228 -28.37 30.99 4.58
N LEU A 229 -28.63 31.52 3.38
CA LEU A 229 -27.70 31.46 2.27
C LEU A 229 -26.37 32.16 2.58
N ILE A 230 -26.38 33.32 3.22
CA ILE A 230 -25.18 34.07 3.61
C ILE A 230 -24.39 33.24 4.66
N ALA A 231 -25.08 32.67 5.65
CA ALA A 231 -24.46 31.82 6.66
C ALA A 231 -23.83 30.58 6.06
N PHE A 232 -24.55 29.91 5.16
CA PHE A 232 -24.02 28.75 4.42
C PHE A 232 -22.78 29.09 3.60
N ARG A 233 -22.80 30.23 2.88
CA ARG A 233 -21.65 30.71 2.10
C ARG A 233 -20.40 30.92 2.95
N LYS A 234 -20.56 31.41 4.17
CA LYS A 234 -19.44 31.58 5.12
C LYS A 234 -18.85 30.22 5.50
N LEU A 235 -19.67 29.27 5.95
CA LEU A 235 -19.22 27.90 6.29
C LEU A 235 -18.60 27.18 5.11
N ASN A 236 -19.17 27.33 3.92
CA ASN A 236 -18.64 26.74 2.70
C ASN A 236 -17.26 27.31 2.34
N LYS A 237 -17.05 28.62 2.54
CA LYS A 237 -15.76 29.26 2.34
C LYS A 237 -14.72 28.76 3.36
N ASP A 238 -15.10 28.64 4.63
CA ASP A 238 -14.22 28.09 5.67
C ASP A 238 -13.82 26.63 5.33
N ASN A 239 -14.78 25.82 4.85
CA ASN A 239 -14.52 24.47 4.39
C ASN A 239 -13.59 24.45 3.16
N GLU A 240 -13.78 25.35 2.18
CA GLU A 240 -12.90 25.50 1.02
C GLU A 240 -11.47 25.82 1.44
N GLU A 241 -11.26 26.79 2.32
CA GLU A 241 -9.94 27.21 2.79
C GLU A 241 -9.18 26.05 3.47
N VAL A 242 -9.87 25.28 4.31
CA VAL A 242 -9.29 24.10 4.98
C VAL A 242 -8.98 22.99 3.97
N ASN A 243 -9.86 22.74 2.98
CA ASN A 243 -9.62 21.77 1.92
C ASN A 243 -8.43 22.14 1.05
N VAL A 244 -8.32 23.42 0.64
CA VAL A 244 -7.17 23.92 -0.13
C VAL A 244 -5.87 23.76 0.67
N LYS A 245 -5.89 24.06 1.96
CA LYS A 245 -4.73 23.88 2.84
C LYS A 245 -4.31 22.41 2.94
N TYR A 246 -5.27 21.50 3.13
CA TYR A 246 -5.02 20.06 3.15
C TYR A 246 -4.42 19.60 1.83
N THR A 247 -5.02 19.98 0.70
CA THR A 247 -4.55 19.60 -0.64
C THR A 247 -3.13 20.09 -0.90
N ARG A 248 -2.78 21.32 -0.51
CA ARG A 248 -1.41 21.84 -0.64
C ARG A 248 -0.40 21.00 0.14
N ILE A 249 -0.72 20.58 1.36
CA ILE A 249 0.16 19.73 2.18
C ILE A 249 0.27 18.33 1.56
N SER A 250 -0.84 17.77 1.08
CA SER A 250 -0.87 16.45 0.43
C SER A 250 -0.03 16.41 -0.84
N VAL A 251 -0.21 17.40 -1.73
CA VAL A 251 0.56 17.53 -2.97
C VAL A 251 2.05 17.74 -2.68
N LEU A 252 2.38 18.58 -1.69
CA LEU A 252 3.77 18.78 -1.29
C LEU A 252 4.42 17.48 -0.83
N LEU A 253 3.71 16.68 -0.03
CA LEU A 253 4.19 15.38 0.44
C LEU A 253 4.39 14.42 -0.74
N GLU A 254 3.45 14.34 -1.67
CA GLU A 254 3.53 13.50 -2.86
C GLU A 254 4.74 13.88 -3.73
N VAL A 255 4.94 15.17 -3.99
CA VAL A 255 6.10 15.68 -4.75
C VAL A 255 7.41 15.35 -4.03
N MET A 256 7.47 15.51 -2.71
CA MET A 256 8.66 15.16 -1.92
C MET A 256 8.95 13.66 -1.97
N VAL A 257 7.94 12.81 -1.81
CA VAL A 257 8.10 11.35 -1.93
C VAL A 257 8.63 10.99 -3.31
N THR A 258 8.02 11.51 -4.37
CA THR A 258 8.47 11.28 -5.75
C THR A 258 9.91 11.74 -5.94
N PHE A 259 10.27 12.94 -5.46
CA PHE A 259 11.63 13.46 -5.55
C PHE A 259 12.66 12.52 -4.90
N PHE A 260 12.38 12.00 -3.70
CA PHE A 260 13.32 11.10 -3.02
C PHE A 260 13.37 9.72 -3.68
N VAL A 261 12.25 9.19 -4.17
CA VAL A 261 12.24 7.93 -4.94
C VAL A 261 13.09 8.06 -6.20
N GLU A 262 12.90 9.13 -6.97
CA GLU A 262 13.71 9.38 -8.17
C GLU A 262 15.19 9.67 -7.83
N SER A 263 15.47 10.27 -6.67
CA SER A 263 16.84 10.48 -6.19
C SER A 263 17.55 9.14 -5.93
N VAL A 264 16.85 8.13 -5.39
CA VAL A 264 17.42 6.77 -5.23
C VAL A 264 17.79 6.20 -6.60
N ILE A 265 16.92 6.36 -7.60
CA ILE A 265 17.19 5.90 -8.97
C ILE A 265 18.40 6.64 -9.56
N CYS A 266 18.48 7.97 -9.39
CA CYS A 266 19.62 8.76 -9.84
C CYS A 266 20.94 8.31 -9.20
N VAL A 267 20.94 8.00 -7.89
CA VAL A 267 22.10 7.48 -7.19
C VAL A 267 22.53 6.12 -7.77
N ILE A 268 21.59 5.21 -7.98
CA ILE A 268 21.85 3.88 -8.54
C ILE A 268 22.41 3.99 -9.95
N LEU A 269 21.83 4.82 -10.80
CA LEU A 269 22.29 5.02 -12.18
C LEU A 269 23.62 5.78 -12.24
N GLY A 270 23.80 6.83 -11.45
CA GLY A 270 25.00 7.65 -11.45
C GLY A 270 26.22 6.90 -10.93
N TYR A 271 26.11 6.37 -9.70
CA TYR A 271 27.22 5.62 -9.10
C TYR A 271 27.42 4.25 -9.76
N GLY A 272 26.35 3.56 -10.09
CA GLY A 272 26.42 2.29 -10.80
C GLY A 272 26.97 2.44 -12.24
N GLY A 273 26.63 3.53 -12.95
CA GLY A 273 27.20 3.90 -14.24
C GLY A 273 28.71 4.20 -14.13
N TYR A 274 29.13 4.88 -13.08
CA TYR A 274 30.55 5.09 -12.78
C TYR A 274 31.30 3.75 -12.55
N LEU A 275 30.70 2.81 -11.83
CA LEU A 275 31.29 1.48 -11.62
C LEU A 275 31.38 0.67 -12.92
N VAL A 276 30.39 0.81 -13.82
CA VAL A 276 30.44 0.19 -15.16
C VAL A 276 31.57 0.81 -15.99
N TYR A 277 31.74 2.14 -15.96
CA TYR A 277 32.83 2.82 -16.65
C TYR A 277 34.22 2.37 -16.15
N LYS A 278 34.34 2.12 -14.84
CA LYS A 278 35.58 1.61 -14.23
C LYS A 278 35.87 0.13 -14.53
N GLY A 279 34.88 -0.61 -15.05
CA GLY A 279 34.99 -2.04 -15.33
C GLY A 279 34.69 -2.96 -14.13
N ASP A 280 34.35 -2.39 -12.97
CA ASP A 280 34.03 -3.16 -11.76
C ASP A 280 32.62 -3.76 -11.82
N PHE A 281 31.74 -3.19 -12.64
CA PHE A 281 30.36 -3.62 -12.84
C PHE A 281 30.02 -3.85 -14.31
N ASN A 282 29.14 -4.81 -14.56
CA ASN A 282 28.61 -5.06 -15.91
C ASN A 282 27.27 -4.32 -16.12
N ALA A 283 27.02 -3.84 -17.36
CA ALA A 283 25.76 -3.14 -17.69
C ALA A 283 24.50 -3.91 -17.28
N GLY A 284 24.51 -5.25 -17.36
CA GLY A 284 23.43 -6.09 -16.90
C GLY A 284 23.22 -6.09 -15.37
N GLN A 285 24.27 -5.84 -14.58
CA GLN A 285 24.15 -5.72 -13.12
C GLN A 285 23.48 -4.41 -12.73
N LEU A 286 23.78 -3.31 -13.45
CA LEU A 286 23.13 -2.02 -13.25
C LEU A 286 21.63 -2.07 -13.47
N VAL A 287 21.19 -2.73 -14.55
CA VAL A 287 19.76 -2.91 -14.84
C VAL A 287 19.08 -3.78 -13.77
N GLY A 288 19.76 -4.82 -13.28
CA GLY A 288 19.28 -5.64 -12.16
C GLY A 288 19.05 -4.84 -10.86
N CYS A 289 19.84 -3.79 -10.61
CA CYS A 289 19.63 -2.88 -9.47
C CYS A 289 18.43 -1.93 -9.68
N ARG A 290 18.24 -1.42 -10.91
CA ARG A 290 17.16 -0.48 -11.24
C ARG A 290 15.78 -1.09 -11.10
N PHE A 291 15.58 -2.34 -11.53
CA PHE A 291 14.28 -3.02 -11.45
C PHE A 291 13.82 -3.33 -10.01
N ARG A 292 14.64 -3.02 -8.99
CA ARG A 292 14.32 -3.24 -7.57
C ARG A 292 13.92 -1.99 -6.81
N SER A 293 13.94 -0.83 -7.43
CA SER A 293 13.56 0.45 -6.80
C SER A 293 12.09 0.82 -6.99
N TYR A 294 11.26 -0.07 -7.60
CA TYR A 294 9.83 0.10 -7.78
C TYR A 294 9.02 -0.82 -6.88
#